data_0ed86a0b43213fca1ebb227832b4e802
#
_entry.id   0ed86a0b43213fca1ebb227832b4e802
#
_cell.length_a   1.000
_cell.length_b   1.000
_cell.length_c   1.000
_cell.angle_alpha   90.00
_cell.angle_beta   90.00
_cell.angle_gamma   90.00
#
_symmetry.space_group_name_H-M   'P 1'
#
loop_
_entity.id
_entity.type
_entity.pdbx_description
1 polymer ?
#
loop_
_entity_poly.entity_id
_entity_poly.type
_entity_poly.pdbx_seq_one_letter_code
_entity_poly.pdbx_strand_id
1 'polypeptide(L)'
;MNNLTIIKQNNKYLVESREVAELIEKDHNQLLRSIRGYISVLEQSAKLHTDDFFIESTYKNENNQKYPCYLLTKKGCDMVANKMTGEKGIIFTAIYVTKFDEMEKYLKNEPQTKLPTTYKEALQHLIEQVEVNEQLQLESKMKEKVIKELKPKADYTDMILKNKGLVTITQIAKDYG
;
A
#
# COMPACT_ATOMS: atom_id res chain seq x y z
N MET A 1 8.94 -11.36 -5.63
CA MET A 1 8.45 -10.43 -6.68
C MET A 1 8.30 -9.08 -6.01
N ASN A 2 9.19 -8.12 -6.34
CA ASN A 2 9.11 -6.78 -5.77
C ASN A 2 7.84 -6.09 -6.31
N ASN A 3 6.86 -5.89 -5.47
CA ASN A 3 5.57 -5.34 -5.86
C ASN A 3 5.61 -3.82 -5.57
N LEU A 4 5.39 -3.00 -6.60
CA LEU A 4 5.35 -1.55 -6.47
C LEU A 4 4.04 -1.14 -5.80
N THR A 5 4.12 -0.42 -4.70
CA THR A 5 2.95 0.06 -3.94
C THR A 5 2.60 1.48 -4.38
N ILE A 6 1.37 1.68 -4.84
CA ILE A 6 0.90 3.02 -5.19
C ILE A 6 0.16 3.62 -4.01
N ILE A 7 0.58 4.81 -3.59
CA ILE A 7 0.00 5.60 -2.50
C ILE A 7 -0.83 6.72 -3.12
N LYS A 8 -2.08 6.92 -2.64
CA LYS A 8 -2.90 8.06 -3.03
C LYS A 8 -2.73 9.18 -1.99
N GLN A 9 -2.20 10.31 -2.43
CA GLN A 9 -2.06 11.51 -1.59
C GLN A 9 -2.41 12.76 -2.41
N ASN A 10 -3.21 13.66 -1.86
CA ASN A 10 -3.64 14.91 -2.51
C ASN A 10 -4.14 14.70 -3.95
N ASN A 11 -4.94 13.67 -4.16
CA ASN A 11 -5.49 13.27 -5.46
C ASN A 11 -4.42 12.90 -6.52
N LYS A 12 -3.16 12.69 -6.11
CA LYS A 12 -2.06 12.17 -6.94
C LYS A 12 -1.75 10.74 -6.55
N TYR A 13 -1.37 9.91 -7.53
CA TYR A 13 -0.87 8.55 -7.31
C TYR A 13 0.64 8.59 -7.32
N LEU A 14 1.23 8.07 -6.27
CA LEU A 14 2.64 8.26 -5.94
C LEU A 14 3.28 6.91 -5.59
N VAL A 15 4.55 6.78 -5.89
CA VAL A 15 5.39 5.64 -5.53
C VAL A 15 6.56 6.13 -4.69
N GLU A 16 6.91 5.39 -3.64
CA GLU A 16 8.01 5.77 -2.77
C GLU A 16 9.36 5.45 -3.42
N SER A 17 10.32 6.37 -3.30
CA SER A 17 11.66 6.24 -3.91
C SER A 17 12.44 5.04 -3.41
N ARG A 18 12.17 4.48 -2.22
CA ARG A 18 12.81 3.25 -1.73
C ARG A 18 12.38 2.03 -2.55
N GLU A 19 11.08 1.89 -2.80
CA GLU A 19 10.55 0.80 -3.64
C GLU A 19 11.08 0.90 -5.06
N VAL A 20 11.18 2.12 -5.60
CA VAL A 20 11.80 2.35 -6.92
C VAL A 20 13.26 1.92 -6.90
N ALA A 21 14.03 2.32 -5.88
CA ALA A 21 15.45 1.96 -5.76
C ALA A 21 15.66 0.45 -5.69
N GLU A 22 14.83 -0.24 -4.90
CA GLU A 22 14.85 -1.69 -4.76
C GLU A 22 14.52 -2.38 -6.10
N LEU A 23 13.48 -1.90 -6.80
CA LEU A 23 13.04 -2.47 -8.06
C LEU A 23 14.08 -2.34 -9.17
N ILE A 24 14.81 -1.21 -9.20
CA ILE A 24 15.90 -0.98 -10.17
C ILE A 24 17.27 -1.48 -9.69
N GLU A 25 17.30 -2.14 -8.52
CA GLU A 25 18.54 -2.63 -7.88
C GLU A 25 19.63 -1.55 -7.76
N LYS A 26 19.21 -0.35 -7.35
CA LYS A 26 20.09 0.80 -7.14
C LYS A 26 20.10 1.19 -5.67
N ASP A 27 21.24 1.60 -5.15
CA ASP A 27 21.30 2.17 -3.80
C ASP A 27 20.37 3.39 -3.68
N HIS A 28 19.58 3.44 -2.59
CA HIS A 28 18.58 4.49 -2.39
C HIS A 28 19.22 5.90 -2.34
N ASN A 29 20.39 6.04 -1.72
CA ASN A 29 21.07 7.35 -1.65
C ASN A 29 21.53 7.80 -3.04
N GLN A 30 21.95 6.86 -3.90
CA GLN A 30 22.31 7.17 -5.29
C GLN A 30 21.07 7.61 -6.09
N LEU A 31 19.92 6.97 -5.87
CA LEU A 31 18.68 7.41 -6.50
C LEU A 31 18.27 8.80 -6.01
N LEU A 32 18.32 9.05 -4.71
CA LEU A 32 18.02 10.38 -4.13
C LEU A 32 18.94 11.47 -4.72
N ARG A 33 20.23 11.17 -4.90
CA ARG A 33 21.19 12.09 -5.55
C ARG A 33 20.79 12.38 -6.98
N SER A 34 20.35 11.35 -7.73
CA SER A 34 19.90 11.52 -9.12
C SER A 34 18.64 12.38 -9.18
N ILE A 35 17.64 12.12 -8.29
CA ILE A 35 16.40 12.89 -8.20
C ILE A 35 16.68 14.37 -7.87
N ARG A 36 17.56 14.67 -6.93
CA ARG A 36 17.97 16.05 -6.61
C ARG A 36 18.58 16.75 -7.82
N GLY A 37 19.40 16.02 -8.60
CA GLY A 37 19.92 16.54 -9.86
C GLY A 37 18.82 16.87 -10.87
N TYR A 38 17.80 16.04 -10.97
CA TYR A 38 16.65 16.31 -11.84
C TYR A 38 15.83 17.51 -11.35
N ILE A 39 15.57 17.60 -10.04
CA ILE A 39 14.89 18.74 -9.41
C ILE A 39 15.63 20.06 -9.73
N SER A 40 16.95 20.10 -9.51
CA SER A 40 17.76 21.28 -9.80
C SER A 40 17.68 21.74 -11.25
N VAL A 41 17.56 20.80 -12.21
CA VAL A 41 17.34 21.15 -13.63
C VAL A 41 15.92 21.64 -13.89
N LEU A 42 14.91 21.02 -13.28
CA LEU A 42 13.52 21.43 -13.42
C LEU A 42 13.26 22.82 -12.86
N GLU A 43 13.90 23.19 -11.75
CA GLU A 43 13.80 24.51 -11.11
C GLU A 43 14.34 25.65 -12.01
N GLN A 44 15.22 25.35 -12.95
CA GLN A 44 15.67 26.32 -13.94
C GLN A 44 14.61 26.65 -14.99
N SER A 45 13.52 25.87 -15.05
CA SER A 45 12.44 26.09 -16.00
C SER A 45 11.25 26.76 -15.32
N ALA A 46 10.92 27.97 -15.74
CA ALA A 46 9.76 28.71 -15.21
C ALA A 46 8.37 28.05 -15.50
N LYS A 47 8.34 27.02 -16.33
CA LYS A 47 7.09 26.35 -16.77
C LYS A 47 6.85 24.99 -16.14
N LEU A 48 7.85 24.42 -15.43
CA LEU A 48 7.76 23.08 -14.86
C LEU A 48 7.77 23.16 -13.33
N HIS A 49 6.78 22.53 -12.72
CA HIS A 49 6.71 22.42 -11.25
C HIS A 49 7.34 21.10 -10.84
N THR A 50 8.29 21.13 -9.94
CA THR A 50 8.99 19.94 -9.41
C THR A 50 8.04 18.94 -8.78
N ASP A 51 6.98 19.43 -8.09
CA ASP A 51 5.95 18.63 -7.46
C ASP A 51 5.07 17.82 -8.42
N ASP A 52 5.15 18.12 -9.72
CA ASP A 52 4.51 17.28 -10.75
C ASP A 52 5.29 16.01 -11.04
N PHE A 53 6.54 15.93 -10.58
CA PHE A 53 7.44 14.81 -10.79
C PHE A 53 7.84 14.15 -9.46
N PHE A 54 8.35 14.95 -8.51
CA PHE A 54 8.93 14.50 -7.25
C PHE A 54 8.41 15.33 -6.10
N ILE A 55 7.87 14.67 -5.07
CA ILE A 55 7.39 15.32 -3.84
C ILE A 55 8.31 14.91 -2.71
N GLU A 56 8.86 15.88 -1.99
CA GLU A 56 9.70 15.60 -0.83
C GLU A 56 8.89 14.95 0.28
N SER A 57 9.47 13.91 0.89
CA SER A 57 8.86 13.15 1.98
C SER A 57 9.90 12.60 2.92
N THR A 58 9.46 11.96 3.98
CA THR A 58 10.33 11.28 4.94
C THR A 58 9.72 9.95 5.34
N TYR A 59 10.57 8.95 5.56
CA TYR A 59 10.19 7.69 6.16
C TYR A 59 10.87 7.49 7.52
N LYS A 60 10.32 6.61 8.33
CA LYS A 60 10.92 6.22 9.61
C LYS A 60 11.53 4.84 9.47
N ASN A 61 12.74 4.65 10.00
CA ASN A 61 13.35 3.34 10.15
C ASN A 61 12.81 2.60 11.39
N GLU A 62 13.27 1.38 11.62
CA GLU A 62 12.93 0.56 12.80
C GLU A 62 13.22 1.25 14.13
N ASN A 63 14.23 2.13 14.17
CA ASN A 63 14.60 2.92 15.33
C ASN A 63 13.82 4.25 15.45
N ASN A 64 12.72 4.40 14.70
CA ASN A 64 11.87 5.60 14.67
C ASN A 64 12.59 6.90 14.22
N GLN A 65 13.76 6.79 13.59
CA GLN A 65 14.51 7.92 13.03
C GLN A 65 13.97 8.26 11.64
N LYS A 66 13.85 9.58 11.37
CA LYS A 66 13.36 10.09 10.09
C LYS A 66 14.49 10.20 9.07
N TYR A 67 14.25 9.67 7.89
CA TYR A 67 15.15 9.76 6.75
C TYR A 67 14.44 10.37 5.55
N PRO A 68 15.14 11.12 4.69
CA PRO A 68 14.55 11.71 3.51
C PRO A 68 14.20 10.64 2.47
N CYS A 69 13.08 10.82 1.80
CA CYS A 69 12.69 10.09 0.61
C CYS A 69 11.93 11.03 -0.35
N TYR A 70 11.64 10.54 -1.54
CA TYR A 70 10.76 11.21 -2.48
C TYR A 70 9.58 10.32 -2.81
N LEU A 71 8.43 10.96 -3.05
CA LEU A 71 7.28 10.33 -3.66
C LEU A 71 7.28 10.72 -5.14
N LEU A 72 7.31 9.72 -6.00
CA LEU A 72 7.37 9.89 -7.45
C LEU A 72 5.97 9.79 -8.03
N THR A 73 5.58 10.74 -8.87
CA THR A 73 4.42 10.63 -9.73
C THR A 73 4.72 9.72 -10.92
N LYS A 74 3.71 9.41 -11.76
CA LYS A 74 3.93 8.70 -13.03
C LYS A 74 5.01 9.39 -13.87
N LYS A 75 4.95 10.74 -13.99
CA LYS A 75 5.96 11.54 -14.69
C LYS A 75 7.35 11.45 -14.06
N GLY A 76 7.43 11.36 -12.72
CA GLY A 76 8.69 11.14 -12.01
C GLY A 76 9.28 9.76 -12.30
N CYS A 77 8.45 8.73 -12.34
CA CYS A 77 8.86 7.38 -12.75
C CYS A 77 9.34 7.36 -14.21
N ASP A 78 8.62 8.03 -15.13
CA ASP A 78 9.03 8.19 -16.52
C ASP A 78 10.42 8.84 -16.64
N MET A 79 10.67 9.88 -15.83
CA MET A 79 11.96 10.58 -15.86
C MET A 79 13.11 9.70 -15.36
N VAL A 80 12.88 8.91 -14.31
CA VAL A 80 13.88 7.94 -13.82
C VAL A 80 14.13 6.85 -14.87
N ALA A 81 13.06 6.28 -15.44
CA ALA A 81 13.14 5.21 -16.43
C ALA A 81 13.90 5.65 -17.69
N ASN A 82 13.64 6.86 -18.20
CA ASN A 82 14.31 7.41 -19.38
C ASN A 82 15.82 7.64 -19.21
N LYS A 83 16.32 7.67 -17.98
CA LYS A 83 17.74 7.78 -17.67
C LYS A 83 18.42 6.43 -17.41
N MET A 84 17.62 5.35 -17.46
CA MET A 84 18.11 3.99 -17.32
C MET A 84 18.28 3.36 -18.70
N THR A 85 19.35 2.60 -18.85
CA THR A 85 19.64 1.81 -20.05
C THR A 85 19.63 0.32 -19.69
N GLY A 86 19.27 -0.52 -20.65
CA GLY A 86 19.31 -1.96 -20.51
C GLY A 86 18.05 -2.57 -19.86
N GLU A 87 18.15 -3.84 -19.51
CA GLU A 87 17.05 -4.70 -19.07
C GLU A 87 16.28 -4.14 -17.85
N LYS A 88 17.00 -3.62 -16.84
CA LYS A 88 16.40 -3.05 -15.62
C LYS A 88 15.49 -1.86 -15.93
N GLY A 89 15.87 -1.01 -16.87
CA GLY A 89 15.04 0.11 -17.31
C GLY A 89 13.75 -0.35 -18.00
N ILE A 90 13.83 -1.39 -18.81
CA ILE A 90 12.67 -1.97 -19.50
C ILE A 90 11.72 -2.61 -18.48
N ILE A 91 12.24 -3.42 -17.56
CA ILE A 91 11.44 -4.07 -16.51
C ILE A 91 10.77 -3.03 -15.62
N PHE A 92 11.51 -2.02 -15.15
CA PHE A 92 10.95 -0.95 -14.34
C PHE A 92 9.81 -0.22 -15.07
N THR A 93 10.03 0.13 -16.35
CA THR A 93 9.01 0.79 -17.18
C THR A 93 7.74 -0.08 -17.27
N ALA A 94 7.88 -1.36 -17.58
CA ALA A 94 6.75 -2.27 -17.69
C ALA A 94 5.94 -2.36 -16.38
N ILE A 95 6.63 -2.45 -15.24
CA ILE A 95 5.99 -2.59 -13.93
C ILE A 95 5.23 -1.31 -13.55
N TYR A 96 5.88 -0.13 -13.58
CA TYR A 96 5.18 1.08 -13.13
C TYR A 96 4.07 1.49 -14.08
N VAL A 97 4.24 1.36 -15.40
CA VAL A 97 3.17 1.65 -16.37
C VAL A 97 1.96 0.77 -16.11
N THR A 98 2.16 -0.55 -15.98
CA THR A 98 1.07 -1.48 -15.69
C THR A 98 0.35 -1.11 -14.40
N LYS A 99 1.10 -0.79 -13.34
CA LYS A 99 0.52 -0.42 -12.04
C LYS A 99 -0.30 0.87 -12.09
N PHE A 100 0.22 1.90 -12.73
CA PHE A 100 -0.52 3.16 -12.89
C PHE A 100 -1.77 2.98 -13.78
N ASP A 101 -1.69 2.17 -14.83
CA ASP A 101 -2.82 1.88 -15.72
C ASP A 101 -3.90 1.03 -15.01
N GLU A 102 -3.52 0.05 -14.16
CA GLU A 102 -4.44 -0.67 -13.30
C GLU A 102 -5.20 0.30 -12.39
N MET A 103 -4.50 1.22 -11.74
CA MET A 103 -5.12 2.22 -10.87
C MET A 103 -6.05 3.17 -11.62
N GLU A 104 -5.67 3.63 -12.81
CA GLU A 104 -6.54 4.47 -13.65
C GLU A 104 -7.81 3.71 -14.07
N LYS A 105 -7.71 2.41 -14.36
CA LYS A 105 -8.88 1.57 -14.66
C LYS A 105 -9.79 1.39 -13.46
N TYR A 106 -9.22 1.16 -12.27
CA TYR A 106 -10.00 1.08 -11.03
C TYR A 106 -10.81 2.36 -10.81
N LEU A 107 -10.20 3.53 -11.04
CA LEU A 107 -10.88 4.82 -10.90
C LEU A 107 -11.98 5.05 -11.93
N LYS A 108 -11.76 4.63 -13.17
CA LYS A 108 -12.78 4.75 -14.22
C LYS A 108 -13.94 3.80 -14.00
N ASN A 109 -13.68 2.66 -13.34
CA ASN A 109 -14.66 1.63 -13.02
C ASN A 109 -15.27 1.79 -11.61
N GLU A 110 -14.68 2.61 -10.72
CA GLU A 110 -15.43 3.03 -9.54
C GLU A 110 -16.70 3.70 -10.04
N PRO A 111 -17.89 3.22 -9.61
CA PRO A 111 -19.12 3.92 -9.92
C PRO A 111 -18.92 5.34 -9.40
N GLN A 112 -18.71 6.27 -10.34
CA GLN A 112 -18.76 7.68 -10.00
C GLN A 112 -20.14 7.85 -9.38
N THR A 113 -20.21 7.94 -8.07
CA THR A 113 -21.40 8.38 -7.39
C THR A 113 -21.71 9.75 -8.00
N LYS A 114 -22.55 9.73 -9.05
CA LYS A 114 -23.03 10.96 -9.65
C LYS A 114 -23.60 11.74 -8.49
N LEU A 115 -23.01 12.90 -8.24
CA LEU A 115 -23.55 13.80 -7.24
C LEU A 115 -25.03 13.97 -7.56
N PRO A 116 -25.92 13.70 -6.60
CA PRO A 116 -27.35 13.79 -6.84
C PRO A 116 -27.68 15.20 -7.34
N THR A 117 -28.32 15.28 -8.49
CA THR A 117 -28.68 16.54 -9.11
C THR A 117 -29.98 17.09 -8.56
N THR A 118 -30.76 16.23 -7.92
CA THR A 118 -32.05 16.59 -7.29
C THR A 118 -32.06 16.20 -5.81
N TYR A 119 -32.85 16.94 -5.04
CA TYR A 119 -33.07 16.61 -3.61
C TYR A 119 -33.64 15.20 -3.41
N LYS A 120 -34.47 14.73 -4.33
CA LYS A 120 -35.03 13.37 -4.32
C LYS A 120 -33.93 12.30 -4.48
N GLU A 121 -33.01 12.50 -5.43
CA GLU A 121 -31.87 11.61 -5.63
C GLU A 121 -30.94 11.60 -4.40
N ALA A 122 -30.72 12.77 -3.79
CA ALA A 122 -29.92 12.88 -2.57
C ALA A 122 -30.52 12.07 -1.41
N LEU A 123 -31.83 12.14 -1.24
CA LEU A 123 -32.54 11.36 -0.23
C LEU A 123 -32.49 9.85 -0.51
N GLN A 124 -32.62 9.44 -1.76
CA GLN A 124 -32.49 8.03 -2.14
C GLN A 124 -31.10 7.47 -1.83
N HIS A 125 -30.05 8.19 -2.21
CA HIS A 125 -28.67 7.79 -1.89
C HIS A 125 -28.42 7.72 -0.37
N LEU A 126 -29.02 8.62 0.40
CA LEU A 126 -28.92 8.60 1.87
C LEU A 126 -29.60 7.37 2.46
N ILE A 127 -30.77 7.00 1.96
CA ILE A 127 -31.50 5.79 2.39
C ILE A 127 -30.65 4.55 2.10
N GLU A 128 -30.13 4.42 0.87
CA GLU A 128 -29.25 3.30 0.49
C GLU A 128 -28.01 3.22 1.39
N GLN A 129 -27.38 4.34 1.73
CA GLN A 129 -26.24 4.38 2.64
C GLN A 129 -26.61 3.96 4.06
N VAL A 130 -27.76 4.35 4.56
CA VAL A 130 -28.25 3.94 5.89
C VAL A 130 -28.48 2.44 5.92
N GLU A 131 -29.14 1.86 4.91
CA GLU A 131 -29.38 0.42 4.80
C GLU A 131 -28.07 -0.39 4.77
N VAL A 132 -27.10 0.05 3.99
CA VAL A 132 -25.77 -0.58 3.94
C VAL A 132 -25.05 -0.48 5.29
N ASN A 133 -25.12 0.66 5.98
CA ASN A 133 -24.54 0.84 7.30
C ASN A 133 -25.20 -0.07 8.34
N GLU A 134 -26.53 -0.21 8.31
CA GLU A 134 -27.24 -1.12 9.21
C GLU A 134 -26.83 -2.58 8.97
N GLN A 135 -26.71 -3.01 7.71
CA GLN A 135 -26.21 -4.34 7.36
C GLN A 135 -24.78 -4.58 7.86
N LEU A 136 -23.88 -3.63 7.65
CA LEU A 136 -22.50 -3.70 8.14
C LEU A 136 -22.42 -3.75 9.67
N GLN A 137 -23.29 -3.02 10.38
CA GLN A 137 -23.35 -3.08 11.83
C GLN A 137 -23.85 -4.44 12.33
N LEU A 138 -24.85 -5.04 11.66
CA LEU A 138 -25.32 -6.38 11.98
C LEU A 138 -24.22 -7.42 11.75
N GLU A 139 -23.53 -7.34 10.62
CA GLU A 139 -22.41 -8.24 10.31
C GLU A 139 -21.27 -8.10 11.32
N SER A 140 -20.93 -6.88 11.71
CA SER A 140 -19.93 -6.61 12.75
C SER A 140 -20.32 -7.24 14.08
N LYS A 141 -21.57 -7.06 14.52
CA LYS A 141 -22.08 -7.68 15.76
C LYS A 141 -22.07 -9.22 15.70
N MET A 142 -22.37 -9.81 14.54
CA MET A 142 -22.26 -11.27 14.37
C MET A 142 -20.82 -11.73 14.45
N LYS A 143 -19.88 -11.04 13.78
CA LYS A 143 -18.44 -11.33 13.86
C LYS A 143 -17.92 -11.21 15.29
N GLU A 144 -18.33 -10.19 16.04
CA GLU A 144 -17.98 -10.03 17.45
C GLU A 144 -18.48 -11.19 18.32
N LYS A 145 -19.69 -11.68 18.10
CA LYS A 145 -20.19 -12.87 18.82
C LYS A 145 -19.35 -14.10 18.52
N VAL A 146 -19.06 -14.36 17.25
CA VAL A 146 -18.22 -15.49 16.83
C VAL A 146 -16.82 -15.37 17.43
N ILE A 147 -16.23 -14.19 17.44
CA ILE A 147 -14.91 -13.94 18.05
C ILE A 147 -14.97 -14.22 19.57
N LYS A 148 -16.02 -13.76 20.27
CA LYS A 148 -16.19 -14.04 21.71
C LYS A 148 -16.32 -15.54 22.03
N GLU A 149 -16.96 -16.31 21.15
CA GLU A 149 -17.08 -17.76 21.32
C GLU A 149 -15.80 -18.52 20.99
N LEU A 150 -15.07 -18.06 19.96
CA LEU A 150 -13.84 -18.74 19.51
C LEU A 150 -12.62 -18.36 20.33
N LYS A 151 -12.53 -17.13 20.84
CA LYS A 151 -11.39 -16.64 21.60
C LYS A 151 -11.02 -17.53 22.78
N PRO A 152 -11.95 -17.93 23.69
CA PRO A 152 -11.59 -18.83 24.81
C PRO A 152 -11.13 -20.20 24.33
N LYS A 153 -11.65 -20.70 23.19
CA LYS A 153 -11.21 -21.99 22.62
C LYS A 153 -9.81 -21.90 22.05
N ALA A 154 -9.51 -20.78 21.36
CA ALA A 154 -8.17 -20.51 20.85
C ALA A 154 -7.15 -20.31 21.98
N ASP A 155 -7.48 -19.51 23.00
CA ASP A 155 -6.65 -19.27 24.17
C ASP A 155 -6.36 -20.59 24.94
N TYR A 156 -7.37 -21.48 25.06
CA TYR A 156 -7.20 -22.81 25.65
C TYR A 156 -6.24 -23.68 24.83
N THR A 157 -6.38 -23.71 23.52
CA THR A 157 -5.51 -24.47 22.62
C THR A 157 -4.07 -23.95 22.68
N ASP A 158 -3.90 -22.63 22.69
CA ASP A 158 -2.58 -21.99 22.83
C ASP A 158 -1.94 -22.30 24.19
N MET A 159 -2.72 -22.32 25.26
CA MET A 159 -2.23 -22.69 26.60
C MET A 159 -1.75 -24.13 26.62
N ILE A 160 -2.49 -25.07 26.00
CA ILE A 160 -2.09 -26.47 25.89
C ILE A 160 -0.81 -26.62 25.06
N LEU A 161 -0.73 -26.00 23.91
CA LEU A 161 0.43 -26.07 23.00
C LEU A 161 1.70 -25.44 23.59
N LYS A 162 1.56 -24.40 24.41
CA LYS A 162 2.68 -23.77 25.14
C LYS A 162 3.12 -24.54 26.39
N ASN A 163 2.34 -25.50 26.86
CA ASN A 163 2.66 -26.26 28.05
C ASN A 163 3.73 -27.32 27.74
N LYS A 164 4.97 -27.04 28.11
CA LYS A 164 6.13 -27.92 27.91
C LYS A 164 6.04 -29.25 28.70
N GLY A 165 5.01 -29.41 29.50
CA GLY A 165 4.77 -30.64 30.32
C GLY A 165 3.85 -31.67 29.64
N LEU A 166 3.35 -31.40 28.43
CA LEU A 166 2.57 -32.38 27.67
C LEU A 166 3.49 -33.44 27.07
N VAL A 167 3.51 -34.57 27.72
CA VAL A 167 4.21 -35.79 27.25
C VAL A 167 3.33 -36.42 26.16
N THR A 168 3.87 -36.70 25.02
CA THR A 168 3.15 -37.39 23.95
C THR A 168 2.90 -38.83 24.33
N ILE A 169 1.80 -39.45 23.85
CA ILE A 169 1.46 -40.85 24.06
C ILE A 169 2.65 -41.76 23.69
N THR A 170 3.42 -41.38 22.68
CA THR A 170 4.64 -42.08 22.25
C THR A 170 5.75 -42.03 23.29
N GLN A 171 5.83 -40.97 24.07
CA GLN A 171 6.84 -40.81 25.12
C GLN A 171 6.45 -41.60 26.37
N ILE A 172 5.16 -41.61 26.70
CA ILE A 172 4.60 -42.45 27.79
C ILE A 172 4.79 -43.93 27.44
N ALA A 173 4.53 -44.35 26.21
CA ALA A 173 4.74 -45.72 25.76
C ALA A 173 6.21 -46.15 25.78
N LYS A 174 7.17 -45.24 25.64
CA LYS A 174 8.61 -45.53 25.77
C LYS A 174 9.07 -45.65 27.22
N ASP A 175 8.42 -44.92 28.12
CA ASP A 175 8.80 -44.94 29.57
C ASP A 175 8.17 -46.10 30.34
N TYR A 176 7.09 -46.71 29.84
CA TYR A 176 6.35 -47.80 30.48
C TYR A 176 6.28 -49.10 29.64
N GLY A 177 6.87 -49.14 28.45
CA GLY A 177 7.01 -50.31 27.59
C GLY A 177 8.41 -50.90 27.66
#